data_e651f1f58924b43e81e820ae191a540e
#
_entry.id   e651f1f58924b43e81e820ae191a540e
#
_cell.length_a   1.000
_cell.length_b   1.000
_cell.length_c   1.000
_cell.angle_alpha   90.00
_cell.angle_beta   90.00
_cell.angle_gamma   90.00
#
_symmetry.space_group_name_H-M   'P 1'
#
loop_
_entity.id
_entity.type
_entity.pdbx_description
1 polymer ?
#
loop_
_entity_poly.entity_id
_entity_poly.type
_entity_poly.pdbx_seq_one_letter_code
_entity_poly.pdbx_strand_id
1 'polypeptide(L)'
;LVTPSVSAVKSDILKLNVDIIDNISPKIAFKNIPISVLQEKVKTPNKNLVRMILKMVVYNNQDELLPEKWEVEYILPQKWSNRFSESIENKQVKEYINYIGNKIPFEKKLSIKASENFFEKKKKSYKKSKIKYVRELIPADKTDWTFEDINIRNKKVAEELVKLFITWNGEYEF
;
A
#
# COMPACT_ATOMS: atom_id res chain seq x y z
N LEU A 1 -4.91 14.03 2.49
CA LEU A 1 -5.11 13.75 3.91
C LEU A 1 -6.60 13.53 4.15
N VAL A 2 -7.03 12.28 4.26
CA VAL A 2 -8.24 12.02 5.03
C VAL A 2 -7.76 12.08 6.48
N THR A 3 -7.83 13.26 7.06
CA THR A 3 -7.76 13.37 8.51
C THR A 3 -8.87 12.49 9.06
N PRO A 4 -8.57 11.51 9.92
CA PRO A 4 -9.61 10.80 10.63
C PRO A 4 -10.51 11.88 11.24
N SER A 5 -11.83 11.70 11.19
CA SER A 5 -12.74 12.67 11.81
C SER A 5 -12.34 12.83 13.28
N VAL A 6 -12.48 14.02 13.81
CA VAL A 6 -12.20 14.29 15.25
C VAL A 6 -12.95 13.31 16.14
N SER A 7 -14.14 12.85 15.73
CA SER A 7 -14.92 11.83 16.42
C SER A 7 -14.27 10.46 16.40
N ALA A 8 -13.64 10.04 15.30
CA ALA A 8 -12.93 8.77 15.24
C ALA A 8 -11.69 8.77 16.15
N VAL A 9 -10.90 9.85 16.12
CA VAL A 9 -9.75 10.01 17.00
C VAL A 9 -10.17 10.05 18.47
N LYS A 10 -11.25 10.77 18.79
CA LYS A 10 -11.80 10.78 20.16
C LYS A 10 -12.24 9.41 20.63
N SER A 11 -12.92 8.64 19.77
CA SER A 11 -13.37 7.29 20.11
C SER A 11 -12.18 6.38 20.44
N ASP A 12 -11.11 6.46 19.67
CA ASP A 12 -9.93 5.62 19.88
C ASP A 12 -9.14 6.03 21.14
N ILE A 13 -9.02 7.34 21.39
CA ILE A 13 -8.41 7.87 22.63
C ILE A 13 -9.26 7.50 23.85
N LEU A 14 -10.58 7.58 23.76
CA LEU A 14 -11.48 7.21 24.87
C LEU A 14 -11.37 5.72 25.19
N LYS A 15 -11.31 4.85 24.19
CA LYS A 15 -11.07 3.41 24.40
C LYS A 15 -9.73 3.16 25.08
N LEU A 16 -8.68 3.81 24.59
CA LEU A 16 -7.35 3.70 25.20
C LEU A 16 -7.36 4.16 26.66
N ASN A 17 -8.03 5.27 26.98
CA ASN A 17 -8.14 5.77 28.34
C ASN A 17 -8.93 4.81 29.24
N VAL A 18 -10.02 4.21 28.75
CA VAL A 18 -10.79 3.21 29.51
C VAL A 18 -9.92 1.99 29.78
N ASP A 19 -9.21 1.49 28.78
CA ASP A 19 -8.32 0.33 28.92
C ASP A 19 -7.20 0.59 29.95
N ILE A 20 -6.68 1.82 30.01
CA ILE A 20 -5.67 2.23 31.00
C ILE A 20 -6.28 2.35 32.40
N ILE A 21 -7.45 2.99 32.55
CA ILE A 21 -8.11 3.23 33.83
C ILE A 21 -8.60 1.93 34.45
N ASP A 22 -9.15 1.02 33.66
CA ASP A 22 -9.65 -0.27 34.15
C ASP A 22 -8.55 -1.30 34.41
N ASN A 23 -7.28 -0.90 34.33
CA ASN A 23 -6.12 -1.77 34.51
C ASN A 23 -6.16 -3.02 33.60
N ILE A 24 -6.91 -2.93 32.52
CA ILE A 24 -6.93 -3.91 31.45
C ILE A 24 -5.66 -3.67 30.67
N SER A 25 -4.74 -4.61 30.65
CA SER A 25 -3.57 -4.57 29.77
C SER A 25 -4.01 -4.05 28.41
N PRO A 26 -3.45 -2.93 27.93
CA PRO A 26 -3.91 -2.33 26.70
C PRO A 26 -3.94 -3.39 25.62
N LYS A 27 -5.13 -3.69 25.09
CA LYS A 27 -5.31 -4.65 23.99
C LYS A 27 -4.69 -4.15 22.67
N ILE A 28 -3.87 -3.13 22.75
CA ILE A 28 -3.00 -2.61 21.71
C ILE A 28 -1.65 -3.39 21.69
N ALA A 29 -1.60 -4.55 22.23
CA ALA A 29 -0.56 -5.47 21.81
C ALA A 29 -0.80 -5.73 20.33
N PHE A 30 0.08 -5.23 19.48
CA PHE A 30 0.14 -5.67 18.09
C PHE A 30 0.32 -7.17 18.14
N LYS A 31 -0.80 -7.90 18.12
CA LYS A 31 -0.76 -9.36 18.17
C LYS A 31 0.13 -9.81 17.04
N ASN A 32 1.02 -10.72 17.31
CA ASN A 32 1.77 -11.40 16.25
C ASN A 32 0.77 -11.98 15.25
N ILE A 33 0.53 -11.27 14.18
CA ILE A 33 -0.39 -11.68 13.13
C ILE A 33 0.42 -12.56 12.17
N PRO A 34 0.03 -13.81 11.96
CA PRO A 34 0.69 -14.66 10.97
C PRO A 34 0.74 -13.96 9.61
N ILE A 35 1.87 -14.05 8.93
CA ILE A 35 2.08 -13.41 7.62
C ILE A 35 0.96 -13.80 6.66
N SER A 36 0.54 -15.06 6.65
CA SER A 36 -0.56 -15.55 5.78
C SER A 36 -1.88 -14.80 6.01
N VAL A 37 -2.23 -14.55 7.26
CA VAL A 37 -3.44 -13.80 7.61
C VAL A 37 -3.32 -12.35 7.20
N LEU A 38 -2.15 -11.73 7.39
CA LEU A 38 -1.92 -10.35 6.98
C LEU A 38 -1.92 -10.22 5.45
N GLN A 39 -1.31 -11.17 4.74
CA GLN A 39 -1.33 -11.22 3.27
C GLN A 39 -2.75 -11.16 2.72
N GLU A 40 -3.66 -11.97 3.24
CA GLU A 40 -5.07 -11.95 2.81
C GLU A 40 -5.77 -10.63 3.18
N LYS A 41 -5.54 -10.10 4.37
CA LYS A 41 -6.17 -8.86 4.83
C LYS A 41 -5.69 -7.62 4.06
N VAL A 42 -4.41 -7.56 3.70
CA VAL A 42 -3.83 -6.42 2.96
C VAL A 42 -3.90 -6.57 1.46
N LYS A 43 -4.24 -7.73 0.94
CA LYS A 43 -4.31 -8.00 -0.50
C LYS A 43 -5.28 -7.06 -1.22
N THR A 44 -6.49 -6.90 -0.66
CA THR A 44 -7.56 -6.04 -1.20
C THR A 44 -8.05 -5.02 -0.16
N PRO A 45 -7.21 -4.09 0.27
CA PRO A 45 -7.57 -3.16 1.32
C PRO A 45 -8.61 -2.13 0.81
N ASN A 46 -9.46 -1.65 1.70
CA ASN A 46 -10.35 -0.55 1.36
C ASN A 46 -9.56 0.74 1.05
N LYS A 47 -10.20 1.73 0.43
CA LYS A 47 -9.57 2.95 -0.06
C LYS A 47 -8.73 3.71 1.00
N ASN A 48 -9.22 3.78 2.22
CA ASN A 48 -8.52 4.49 3.30
C ASN A 48 -7.30 3.70 3.78
N LEU A 49 -7.45 2.39 3.91
CA LEU A 49 -6.39 1.48 4.32
C LEU A 49 -5.26 1.42 3.28
N VAL A 50 -5.58 1.47 1.97
CA VAL A 50 -4.57 1.56 0.90
C VAL A 50 -3.60 2.70 1.15
N ARG A 51 -4.10 3.91 1.42
CA ARG A 51 -3.24 5.08 1.62
C ARG A 51 -2.37 4.93 2.86
N MET A 52 -2.91 4.35 3.93
CA MET A 52 -2.17 4.09 5.15
C MET A 52 -1.05 3.07 4.90
N ILE A 53 -1.37 1.93 4.31
CA ILE A 53 -0.38 0.88 3.98
C ILE A 53 0.75 1.45 3.12
N LEU A 54 0.41 2.18 2.06
CA LEU A 54 1.41 2.76 1.18
C LEU A 54 2.32 3.76 1.89
N LYS A 55 1.77 4.57 2.82
CA LYS A 55 2.59 5.46 3.66
C LYS A 55 3.56 4.68 4.55
N MET A 56 3.05 3.66 5.24
CA MET A 56 3.86 2.83 6.13
C MET A 56 5.02 2.18 5.38
N VAL A 57 4.73 1.56 4.24
CA VAL A 57 5.76 0.92 3.39
C VAL A 57 6.77 1.95 2.88
N VAL A 58 6.32 3.12 2.41
CA VAL A 58 7.24 4.15 1.92
C VAL A 58 8.14 4.67 3.03
N TYR A 59 7.59 5.03 4.18
CA TYR A 59 8.38 5.57 5.29
C TYR A 59 9.29 4.53 5.96
N ASN A 60 9.02 3.26 5.76
CA ASN A 60 9.95 2.20 6.14
C ASN A 60 11.14 2.05 5.16
N ASN A 61 11.03 2.59 3.94
CA ASN A 61 12.02 2.44 2.87
C ASN A 61 12.72 3.75 2.48
N GLN A 62 12.29 4.90 3.03
CA GLN A 62 12.90 6.20 2.78
C GLN A 62 12.64 7.17 3.92
N ASP A 63 13.58 8.08 4.16
CA ASP A 63 13.47 9.14 5.19
C ASP A 63 12.67 10.34 4.68
N GLU A 64 12.65 10.58 3.36
CA GLU A 64 12.00 11.73 2.79
C GLU A 64 10.47 11.60 2.87
N LEU A 65 9.82 12.71 3.21
CA LEU A 65 8.37 12.78 3.26
C LEU A 65 7.75 12.62 1.86
N LEU A 66 6.57 11.99 1.84
CA LEU A 66 5.75 11.98 0.63
C LEU A 66 5.39 13.42 0.23
N PRO A 67 5.34 13.71 -1.08
CA PRO A 67 4.86 15.00 -1.57
C PRO A 67 3.48 15.33 -1.02
N GLU A 68 3.20 16.60 -0.76
CA GLU A 68 1.90 17.05 -0.24
C GLU A 68 0.73 16.55 -1.10
N LYS A 69 0.88 16.59 -2.43
CA LYS A 69 -0.14 16.15 -3.39
C LYS A 69 0.29 14.87 -4.09
N TRP A 70 -0.08 13.75 -3.50
CA TRP A 70 0.11 12.43 -4.08
C TRP A 70 -1.22 11.64 -4.14
N GLU A 71 -1.28 10.71 -5.06
CA GLU A 71 -2.43 9.84 -5.29
C GLU A 71 -2.01 8.36 -5.32
N VAL A 72 -2.99 7.48 -5.24
CA VAL A 72 -2.77 6.05 -5.45
C VAL A 72 -2.76 5.80 -6.94
N GLU A 73 -1.60 5.45 -7.47
CA GLU A 73 -1.40 5.06 -8.86
C GLU A 73 -1.53 3.55 -9.00
N TYR A 74 -2.18 3.11 -10.07
CA TYR A 74 -2.34 1.71 -10.46
C TYR A 74 -1.32 1.38 -11.55
N ILE A 75 -0.36 0.50 -11.25
CA ILE A 75 0.69 0.12 -12.19
C ILE A 75 0.04 -0.55 -13.41
N LEU A 76 -0.75 -1.61 -13.19
CA LEU A 76 -1.68 -2.14 -14.18
C LEU A 76 -2.91 -1.23 -14.20
N PRO A 77 -3.24 -0.57 -15.32
CA PRO A 77 -4.27 0.46 -15.35
C PRO A 77 -5.67 -0.08 -15.06
N GLN A 78 -6.53 0.75 -14.46
CA GLN A 78 -7.91 0.39 -14.17
C GLN A 78 -8.74 0.17 -15.44
N LYS A 79 -8.48 0.98 -16.46
CA LYS A 79 -9.07 0.83 -17.80
C LYS A 79 -8.13 0.00 -18.68
N TRP A 80 -8.00 -1.26 -18.33
CA TRP A 80 -7.32 -2.18 -19.22
C TRP A 80 -8.27 -2.56 -20.36
N SER A 81 -7.86 -2.36 -21.57
CA SER A 81 -8.58 -2.82 -22.75
C SER A 81 -7.75 -3.89 -23.45
N ASN A 82 -8.40 -4.98 -23.82
CA ASN A 82 -8.05 -5.95 -24.87
C ASN A 82 -6.58 -6.41 -25.08
N ARG A 83 -5.64 -6.08 -24.19
CA ARG A 83 -4.24 -6.53 -24.29
C ARG A 83 -3.97 -7.88 -23.65
N PHE A 84 -4.82 -8.26 -22.73
CA PHE A 84 -4.79 -9.62 -22.21
C PHE A 84 -5.61 -10.44 -23.16
N SER A 85 -5.01 -11.46 -23.76
CA SER A 85 -5.67 -12.35 -24.70
C SER A 85 -7.06 -12.74 -24.17
N GLU A 86 -8.00 -13.02 -25.04
CA GLU A 86 -9.37 -13.47 -24.74
C GLU A 86 -9.43 -14.65 -23.73
N SER A 87 -8.28 -15.28 -23.47
CA SER A 87 -8.12 -16.42 -22.53
C SER A 87 -8.09 -16.05 -21.05
N ILE A 88 -7.92 -14.76 -20.67
CA ILE A 88 -7.91 -14.35 -19.26
C ILE A 88 -9.28 -13.78 -18.93
N GLU A 89 -9.97 -14.43 -17.98
CA GLU A 89 -11.29 -13.97 -17.53
C GLU A 89 -11.24 -12.52 -17.02
N ASN A 90 -12.13 -11.70 -17.50
CA ASN A 90 -12.31 -10.30 -17.08
C ASN A 90 -12.40 -10.13 -15.56
N LYS A 91 -12.95 -11.13 -14.86
CA LYS A 91 -13.08 -11.15 -13.40
C LYS A 91 -11.71 -11.21 -12.73
N GLN A 92 -10.82 -12.09 -13.18
CA GLN A 92 -9.47 -12.24 -12.62
C GLN A 92 -8.66 -10.95 -12.73
N VAL A 93 -8.69 -10.29 -13.90
CA VAL A 93 -7.98 -9.03 -14.09
C VAL A 93 -8.48 -7.94 -13.16
N LYS A 94 -9.80 -7.82 -12.96
CA LYS A 94 -10.40 -6.85 -12.03
C LYS A 94 -9.93 -7.07 -10.58
N GLU A 95 -9.74 -8.31 -10.17
CA GLU A 95 -9.20 -8.64 -8.85
C GLU A 95 -7.76 -8.14 -8.71
N TYR A 96 -6.88 -8.49 -9.65
CA TYR A 96 -5.48 -8.09 -9.64
C TYR A 96 -5.26 -6.57 -9.69
N ILE A 97 -6.09 -5.86 -10.44
CA ILE A 97 -6.07 -4.39 -10.45
C ILE A 97 -6.26 -3.83 -9.04
N ASN A 98 -7.13 -4.47 -8.23
CA ASN A 98 -7.45 -4.00 -6.89
C ASN A 98 -6.46 -4.43 -5.80
N TYR A 99 -5.54 -5.33 -6.08
CA TYR A 99 -4.54 -5.78 -5.12
C TYR A 99 -3.57 -4.66 -4.74
N ILE A 100 -3.10 -4.68 -3.49
CA ILE A 100 -2.13 -3.70 -2.99
C ILE A 100 -0.81 -3.76 -3.78
N GLY A 101 -0.44 -4.94 -4.27
CA GLY A 101 0.72 -5.14 -5.11
C GLY A 101 0.68 -4.37 -6.44
N ASN A 102 -0.50 -3.96 -6.88
CA ASN A 102 -0.69 -3.13 -8.06
C ASN A 102 -0.72 -1.62 -7.78
N LYS A 103 -0.55 -1.18 -6.53
CA LYS A 103 -0.75 0.21 -6.13
C LYS A 103 0.54 0.82 -5.57
N ILE A 104 0.83 2.06 -5.97
CA ILE A 104 1.95 2.85 -5.47
C ILE A 104 1.49 4.27 -5.11
N PRO A 105 2.16 4.95 -4.19
CA PRO A 105 1.98 6.39 -4.03
C PRO A 105 2.69 7.09 -5.18
N PHE A 106 2.05 8.06 -5.80
CA PHE A 106 2.62 8.77 -6.94
C PHE A 106 2.21 10.23 -6.95
N GLU A 107 3.08 11.12 -7.39
CA GLU A 107 2.77 12.54 -7.45
C GLU A 107 1.60 12.79 -8.41
N LYS A 108 0.63 13.57 -7.97
CA LYS A 108 -0.57 13.86 -8.76
C LYS A 108 -0.27 14.34 -10.18
N LYS A 109 0.71 15.23 -10.34
CA LYS A 109 1.10 15.76 -11.66
C LYS A 109 1.68 14.69 -12.58
N LEU A 110 2.44 13.76 -12.04
CA LEU A 110 3.03 12.66 -12.81
C LEU A 110 2.00 11.57 -13.08
N SER A 111 1.09 11.29 -12.14
CA SER A 111 -0.02 10.36 -12.35
C SER A 111 -0.93 10.78 -13.50
N ILE A 112 -1.28 12.06 -13.58
CA ILE A 112 -2.05 12.60 -14.71
C ILE A 112 -1.33 12.38 -16.05
N LYS A 113 0.01 12.54 -16.10
CA LYS A 113 0.81 12.30 -17.30
C LYS A 113 0.96 10.81 -17.63
N ALA A 114 1.07 9.97 -16.60
CA ALA A 114 1.11 8.52 -16.76
C ALA A 114 -0.23 7.98 -17.27
N SER A 115 -1.35 8.56 -16.78
CA SER A 115 -2.71 8.23 -17.18
C SER A 115 -2.97 6.72 -17.21
N GLU A 116 -3.89 6.28 -18.06
CA GLU A 116 -4.24 4.86 -18.29
C GLU A 116 -3.25 4.15 -19.24
N ASN A 117 -2.04 4.68 -19.36
CA ASN A 117 -1.02 4.06 -20.19
C ASN A 117 -0.54 2.72 -19.62
N PHE A 118 0.01 1.91 -20.53
CA PHE A 118 0.63 0.65 -20.14
C PHE A 118 1.98 0.87 -19.46
N PHE A 119 2.44 -0.15 -18.78
CA PHE A 119 3.60 -0.15 -17.90
C PHE A 119 4.84 0.51 -18.51
N GLU A 120 5.21 0.18 -19.73
CA GLU A 120 6.41 0.72 -20.37
C GLU A 120 6.39 2.26 -20.49
N LYS A 121 5.23 2.82 -20.83
CA LYS A 121 5.06 4.28 -20.87
C LYS A 121 5.04 4.90 -19.48
N LYS A 122 4.38 4.25 -18.51
CA LYS A 122 4.34 4.68 -17.11
C LYS A 122 5.72 4.66 -16.47
N LYS A 123 6.56 3.68 -16.79
CA LYS A 123 7.92 3.53 -16.28
C LYS A 123 8.77 4.78 -16.49
N LYS A 124 8.62 5.46 -17.63
CA LYS A 124 9.30 6.74 -17.89
C LYS A 124 8.89 7.84 -16.91
N SER A 125 7.64 7.82 -16.45
CA SER A 125 7.12 8.75 -15.45
C SER A 125 7.60 8.34 -14.03
N TYR A 126 7.64 7.07 -13.71
CA TYR A 126 8.11 6.56 -12.42
C TYR A 126 9.58 6.91 -12.14
N LYS A 127 10.45 6.87 -13.16
CA LYS A 127 11.85 7.32 -13.06
C LYS A 127 12.00 8.81 -12.68
N LYS A 128 10.97 9.62 -12.93
CA LYS A 128 10.95 11.06 -12.61
C LYS A 128 10.33 11.36 -11.24
N SER A 129 9.86 10.35 -10.52
CA SER A 129 9.28 10.52 -9.20
C SER A 129 10.28 11.07 -8.21
N LYS A 130 9.85 11.94 -7.33
CA LYS A 130 10.61 12.37 -6.15
C LYS A 130 10.57 11.30 -5.04
N ILE A 131 9.60 10.39 -5.11
CA ILE A 131 9.45 9.29 -4.16
C ILE A 131 10.51 8.23 -4.49
N LYS A 132 11.54 8.12 -3.65
CA LYS A 132 12.64 7.16 -3.82
C LYS A 132 12.12 5.74 -3.97
N TYR A 133 11.22 5.33 -3.09
CA TYR A 133 10.57 4.03 -3.14
C TYR A 133 9.98 3.69 -4.53
N VAL A 134 9.34 4.66 -5.20
CA VAL A 134 8.76 4.45 -6.54
C VAL A 134 9.83 4.28 -7.60
N ARG A 135 10.92 5.05 -7.53
CA ARG A 135 12.02 4.94 -8.49
C ARG A 135 12.75 3.59 -8.41
N GLU A 136 12.87 3.06 -7.19
CA GLU A 136 13.62 1.83 -6.91
C GLU A 136 12.77 0.56 -7.03
N LEU A 137 11.45 0.70 -6.95
CA LEU A 137 10.53 -0.44 -7.02
C LEU A 137 10.64 -1.21 -8.34
N ILE A 138 10.90 -0.50 -9.43
CA ILE A 138 10.81 -1.06 -10.78
C ILE A 138 12.20 -1.16 -11.40
N PRO A 139 12.72 -2.38 -11.61
CA PRO A 139 14.00 -2.60 -12.26
C PRO A 139 14.07 -1.95 -13.65
N ALA A 140 15.28 -1.52 -14.04
CA ALA A 140 15.48 -0.78 -15.28
C ALA A 140 15.19 -1.62 -16.54
N ASP A 141 15.42 -2.90 -16.47
CA ASP A 141 15.23 -3.90 -17.55
C ASP A 141 13.78 -4.40 -17.65
N LYS A 142 12.95 -4.18 -16.63
CA LYS A 142 11.59 -4.68 -16.62
C LYS A 142 10.72 -4.02 -17.70
N THR A 143 10.10 -4.82 -18.54
CA THR A 143 9.31 -4.38 -19.71
C THR A 143 7.81 -4.43 -19.49
N ASP A 144 7.33 -5.23 -18.50
CA ASP A 144 5.91 -5.37 -18.22
C ASP A 144 5.66 -5.53 -16.72
N TRP A 145 4.40 -5.35 -16.29
CA TRP A 145 3.93 -5.57 -14.92
C TRP A 145 2.88 -6.67 -14.91
N THR A 146 3.30 -7.85 -14.51
CA THR A 146 2.50 -9.06 -14.61
C THR A 146 1.70 -9.35 -13.33
N PHE A 147 0.78 -10.32 -13.39
CA PHE A 147 0.08 -10.80 -12.20
C PHE A 147 1.03 -11.42 -11.18
N GLU A 148 2.10 -12.05 -11.64
CA GLU A 148 3.15 -12.59 -10.77
C GLU A 148 3.85 -11.47 -10.01
N ASP A 149 4.18 -10.37 -10.65
CA ASP A 149 4.76 -9.19 -9.99
C ASP A 149 3.85 -8.63 -8.92
N ILE A 150 2.56 -8.59 -9.20
CA ILE A 150 1.53 -8.14 -8.24
C ILE A 150 1.51 -9.08 -7.03
N ASN A 151 1.54 -10.39 -7.24
CA ASN A 151 1.55 -11.39 -6.16
C ASN A 151 2.83 -11.31 -5.31
N ILE A 152 3.99 -11.24 -5.94
CA ILE A 152 5.29 -11.07 -5.26
C ILE A 152 5.26 -9.81 -4.38
N ARG A 153 4.74 -8.72 -4.94
CA ARG A 153 4.67 -7.47 -4.19
C ARG A 153 3.62 -7.49 -3.08
N ASN A 154 2.47 -8.17 -3.26
CA ASN A 154 1.51 -8.40 -2.17
C ASN A 154 2.18 -9.06 -0.97
N LYS A 155 2.95 -10.13 -1.23
CA LYS A 155 3.69 -10.84 -0.19
C LYS A 155 4.72 -9.93 0.49
N LYS A 156 5.52 -9.19 -0.30
CA LYS A 156 6.52 -8.25 0.22
C LYS A 156 5.90 -7.18 1.12
N VAL A 157 4.80 -6.56 0.71
CA VAL A 157 4.09 -5.56 1.52
C VAL A 157 3.62 -6.14 2.84
N ALA A 158 3.07 -7.35 2.85
CA ALA A 158 2.64 -8.00 4.08
C ALA A 158 3.82 -8.31 5.01
N GLU A 159 4.94 -8.79 4.47
CA GLU A 159 6.17 -9.06 5.23
C GLU A 159 6.75 -7.78 5.84
N GLU A 160 6.75 -6.68 5.10
CA GLU A 160 7.20 -5.38 5.61
C GLU A 160 6.31 -4.88 6.75
N LEU A 161 5.00 -5.01 6.64
CA LEU A 161 4.06 -4.63 7.70
C LEU A 161 4.24 -5.49 8.97
N VAL A 162 4.45 -6.80 8.82
CA VAL A 162 4.73 -7.68 9.97
C VAL A 162 6.01 -7.21 10.68
N LYS A 163 7.08 -6.93 9.93
CA LYS A 163 8.33 -6.43 10.53
C LYS A 163 8.12 -5.13 11.29
N LEU A 164 7.39 -4.18 10.70
CA LEU A 164 7.05 -2.91 11.35
C LEU A 164 6.27 -3.14 12.65
N PHE A 165 5.26 -4.01 12.64
CA PHE A 165 4.45 -4.29 13.81
C PHE A 165 5.27 -4.97 14.92
N ILE A 166 6.18 -5.87 14.56
CA ILE A 166 7.10 -6.50 15.54
C ILE A 166 8.01 -5.43 16.15
N THR A 167 8.59 -4.54 15.33
CA THR A 167 9.45 -3.46 15.82
C THR A 167 8.69 -2.56 16.78
N TRP A 168 7.51 -2.09 16.42
CA TRP A 168 6.71 -1.22 17.27
C TRP A 168 6.24 -1.91 18.55
N ASN A 169 5.95 -3.21 18.51
CA ASN A 169 5.59 -3.96 19.72
C ASN A 169 6.77 -4.03 20.70
N GLY A 170 7.99 -4.25 20.20
CA GLY A 170 9.19 -4.26 21.04
C GLY A 170 9.59 -2.87 21.58
N GLU A 171 9.26 -1.78 20.86
CA GLU A 171 9.50 -0.41 21.31
C GLU A 171 8.53 0.02 22.44
N TYR A 172 7.39 -0.64 22.58
CA TYR A 172 6.31 -0.32 23.52
C TYR A 172 6.07 -1.43 24.58
N GLU A 173 7.02 -2.32 24.79
CA GLU A 173 7.02 -3.21 25.95
C GLU A 173 7.36 -2.37 27.21
N PHE A 174 6.33 -2.09 28.00
CA PHE A 174 6.43 -1.49 29.32
C PHE A 174 6.60 -2.56 30.40
#